data_c2760eda579bf79775430d30031cc16c
#
_entry.id   c2760eda579bf79775430d30031cc16c
#
_cell.length_a   1.000
_cell.length_b   1.000
_cell.length_c   1.000
_cell.angle_alpha   90.00
_cell.angle_beta   90.00
_cell.angle_gamma   90.00
#
_symmetry.space_group_name_H-M   'P 1'
#
loop_
_entity.id
_entity.type
_entity.pdbx_description
1 polymer ?
#
loop_
_entity_poly.entity_id
_entity_poly.type
_entity_poly.pdbx_seq_one_letter_code
_entity_poly.pdbx_strand_id
1 'polypeptide(L)'
;MRPQNNAMKIEARDYRSGLPLSISIEKGVYKKIERIPNSHDSLSFPWIAPGLVDLQINGFGGIDVNSEGLSSEQFEILCRKLFENGCTHFLATIITRPRNSYQKYLQKLNQLHCALPLNCIGFHLEGPFLSPSEGSRGVHRIEWMMKPDLSWLDEVMEASGGKVKLITIAPEIDRELSIQFIREAVALGSAVAIGHSEASWEIIQSAVIAGAKLWTHLGNALSPVVPKFQNVLLDVIASDLPYASLIPDGKHVPMVAFRALTKALGSRVILVSDAMAGAAASPGIYHLGHIEIVVDPQGKAIEKQSGRLGGSTLRPFDGVFLAHKMTGTPWWEWWDAYSVRPAEILGIPHGLKEGNEASFCLFDLSPRPFLRELYHKGKKVYCSSQ
;
A
#
# COMPACT_ATOMS: atom_id res chain seq x y z
N MET A 1 -39.69 2.02 -16.28
CA MET A 1 -38.97 0.76 -16.14
C MET A 1 -38.52 0.64 -14.68
N ARG A 2 -38.95 -0.37 -13.94
CA ARG A 2 -38.48 -0.63 -12.59
C ARG A 2 -37.01 -1.02 -12.69
N PRO A 3 -36.07 -0.47 -11.87
CA PRO A 3 -34.69 -0.95 -11.85
C PRO A 3 -34.74 -2.42 -11.42
N GLN A 4 -34.26 -3.32 -12.27
CA GLN A 4 -34.03 -4.70 -11.91
C GLN A 4 -33.06 -4.72 -10.75
N ASN A 5 -33.57 -5.04 -9.56
CA ASN A 5 -32.77 -5.24 -8.35
C ASN A 5 -32.14 -6.64 -8.46
N ASN A 6 -31.16 -6.79 -9.37
CA ASN A 6 -30.47 -8.05 -9.54
C ASN A 6 -29.50 -8.22 -8.36
N ALA A 7 -29.96 -8.95 -7.34
CA ALA A 7 -29.07 -9.49 -6.32
C ALA A 7 -28.11 -10.45 -7.02
N MET A 8 -26.80 -10.16 -6.93
CA MET A 8 -25.75 -11.07 -7.42
C MET A 8 -25.53 -12.15 -6.36
N LYS A 9 -25.48 -13.40 -6.78
CA LYS A 9 -25.14 -14.54 -5.92
C LYS A 9 -23.84 -15.15 -6.40
N ILE A 10 -22.91 -15.43 -5.45
CA ILE A 10 -21.62 -16.06 -5.71
C ILE A 10 -21.46 -17.25 -4.77
N GLU A 11 -20.97 -18.36 -5.30
CA GLU A 11 -20.54 -19.52 -4.53
C GLU A 11 -19.01 -19.64 -4.66
N ALA A 12 -18.32 -19.69 -3.52
CA ALA A 12 -16.86 -19.68 -3.47
C ALA A 12 -16.35 -20.27 -2.17
N ARG A 13 -15.06 -20.60 -2.09
CA ARG A 13 -14.42 -21.06 -0.85
C ARG A 13 -13.82 -19.89 -0.09
N ASP A 14 -14.16 -19.79 1.17
CA ASP A 14 -13.59 -18.80 2.07
C ASP A 14 -12.06 -18.93 2.18
N TYR A 15 -11.33 -17.85 2.00
CA TYR A 15 -9.88 -17.84 1.93
C TYR A 15 -9.18 -18.27 3.24
N ARG A 16 -9.83 -18.13 4.41
CA ARG A 16 -9.26 -18.52 5.70
C ARG A 16 -9.60 -19.95 6.06
N SER A 17 -10.86 -20.32 5.92
CA SER A 17 -11.35 -21.62 6.39
C SER A 17 -11.37 -22.70 5.29
N GLY A 18 -11.34 -22.32 4.02
CA GLY A 18 -11.56 -23.22 2.88
C GLY A 18 -12.99 -23.74 2.75
N LEU A 19 -13.90 -23.33 3.62
CA LEU A 19 -15.29 -23.77 3.61
C LEU A 19 -16.08 -23.08 2.49
N PRO A 20 -17.04 -23.77 1.86
CA PRO A 20 -17.85 -23.16 0.83
C PRO A 20 -18.85 -22.16 1.41
N LEU A 21 -18.96 -21.02 0.74
CA LEU A 21 -19.84 -19.92 1.05
C LEU A 21 -20.81 -19.64 -0.12
N SER A 22 -22.00 -19.24 0.24
CA SER A 22 -22.96 -18.57 -0.65
C SER A 22 -23.08 -17.11 -0.23
N ILE A 23 -22.77 -16.20 -1.15
CA ILE A 23 -22.67 -14.76 -0.88
C ILE A 23 -23.68 -14.03 -1.75
N SER A 24 -24.56 -13.26 -1.14
CA SER A 24 -25.50 -12.37 -1.81
C SER A 24 -25.03 -10.93 -1.73
N ILE A 25 -25.00 -10.24 -2.86
CA ILE A 25 -24.56 -8.85 -2.98
C ILE A 25 -25.69 -8.01 -3.58
N GLU A 26 -26.02 -6.93 -2.89
CA GLU A 26 -27.02 -5.96 -3.34
C GLU A 26 -26.46 -4.54 -3.22
N LYS A 27 -26.63 -3.74 -4.26
CA LYS A 27 -26.18 -2.34 -4.30
C LYS A 27 -24.69 -2.15 -3.92
N GLY A 28 -23.87 -3.12 -4.29
CA GLY A 28 -22.42 -3.06 -4.03
C GLY A 28 -21.98 -3.44 -2.62
N VAL A 29 -22.89 -4.00 -1.79
CA VAL A 29 -22.63 -4.37 -0.39
C VAL A 29 -22.90 -5.85 -0.19
N TYR A 30 -22.14 -6.52 0.67
CA TYR A 30 -22.46 -7.88 1.11
C TYR A 30 -23.76 -7.88 1.90
N LYS A 31 -24.81 -8.48 1.35
CA LYS A 31 -26.12 -8.56 2.00
C LYS A 31 -26.23 -9.75 2.93
N LYS A 32 -25.68 -10.90 2.50
CA LYS A 32 -25.71 -12.14 3.25
C LYS A 32 -24.50 -13.00 2.90
N ILE A 33 -23.87 -13.60 3.89
CA ILE A 33 -22.77 -14.54 3.76
C ILE A 33 -23.08 -15.79 4.57
N GLU A 34 -23.35 -16.91 3.91
CA GLU A 34 -23.76 -18.16 4.53
C GLU A 34 -22.80 -19.29 4.17
N ARG A 35 -22.52 -20.13 5.14
CA ARG A 35 -21.86 -21.42 4.88
C ARG A 35 -22.86 -22.34 4.20
N ILE A 36 -22.43 -23.02 3.15
CA ILE A 36 -23.18 -24.07 2.49
C ILE A 36 -22.54 -25.42 2.75
N PRO A 37 -23.31 -26.54 2.68
CA PRO A 37 -22.76 -27.88 2.91
C PRO A 37 -21.59 -28.17 1.99
N ASN A 38 -20.57 -28.86 2.51
CA ASN A 38 -19.49 -29.41 1.68
C ASN A 38 -20.08 -30.50 0.77
N SER A 39 -19.81 -30.37 -0.53
CA SER A 39 -20.12 -31.36 -1.55
C SER A 39 -18.89 -31.60 -2.43
N HIS A 40 -18.90 -32.64 -3.25
CA HIS A 40 -17.82 -32.86 -4.21
C HIS A 40 -17.69 -31.64 -5.16
N ASP A 41 -18.81 -31.05 -5.56
CA ASP A 41 -18.82 -29.89 -6.46
C ASP A 41 -18.24 -28.63 -5.81
N SER A 42 -18.38 -28.47 -4.48
CA SER A 42 -17.84 -27.31 -3.77
C SER A 42 -16.30 -27.25 -3.75
N LEU A 43 -15.63 -28.38 -4.03
CA LEU A 43 -14.16 -28.41 -4.18
C LEU A 43 -13.69 -27.70 -5.46
N SER A 44 -14.55 -27.55 -6.46
CA SER A 44 -14.28 -26.84 -7.71
C SER A 44 -14.51 -25.33 -7.62
N PHE A 45 -15.09 -24.85 -6.53
CA PHE A 45 -15.34 -23.40 -6.36
C PHE A 45 -14.03 -22.64 -6.28
N PRO A 46 -13.96 -21.43 -6.88
CA PRO A 46 -12.84 -20.52 -6.70
C PRO A 46 -12.71 -20.12 -5.23
N TRP A 47 -11.52 -19.71 -4.83
CA TRP A 47 -11.33 -19.02 -3.57
C TRP A 47 -11.87 -17.61 -3.65
N ILE A 48 -12.48 -17.14 -2.54
CA ILE A 48 -12.86 -15.74 -2.39
C ILE A 48 -12.10 -15.12 -1.21
N ALA A 49 -11.54 -13.94 -1.45
CA ALA A 49 -10.90 -13.13 -0.42
C ALA A 49 -11.22 -11.64 -0.65
N PRO A 50 -11.19 -10.79 0.39
CA PRO A 50 -11.38 -9.34 0.20
C PRO A 50 -10.31 -8.79 -0.72
N GLY A 51 -10.60 -7.77 -1.50
CA GLY A 51 -9.64 -7.15 -2.39
C GLY A 51 -8.41 -6.62 -1.65
N LEU A 52 -7.28 -6.54 -2.34
CA LEU A 52 -6.05 -6.03 -1.74
C LEU A 52 -6.12 -4.51 -1.56
N VAL A 53 -5.46 -4.02 -0.52
CA VAL A 53 -5.36 -2.60 -0.16
C VAL A 53 -3.88 -2.24 -0.10
N ASP A 54 -3.40 -1.41 -1.02
CA ASP A 54 -1.99 -1.02 -1.07
C ASP A 54 -1.81 0.45 -0.65
N LEU A 55 -1.06 0.66 0.42
CA LEU A 55 -0.84 2.00 0.99
C LEU A 55 0.26 2.79 0.27
N GLN A 56 0.98 2.16 -0.69
CA GLN A 56 2.14 2.79 -1.31
C GLN A 56 2.29 2.39 -2.77
N ILE A 57 1.70 3.18 -3.68
CA ILE A 57 1.78 3.05 -5.13
C ILE A 57 2.34 4.34 -5.73
N ASN A 58 3.61 4.32 -6.13
CA ASN A 58 4.27 5.43 -6.81
C ASN A 58 4.00 5.44 -8.32
N GLY A 59 3.67 4.28 -8.87
CA GLY A 59 3.38 4.08 -10.28
C GLY A 59 3.08 2.61 -10.58
N PHE A 60 2.53 2.31 -11.76
CA PHE A 60 2.20 0.94 -12.16
C PHE A 60 1.93 0.85 -13.67
N GLY A 61 2.30 -0.28 -14.30
CA GLY A 61 1.95 -0.56 -15.69
C GLY A 61 2.54 0.42 -16.71
N GLY A 62 3.73 0.94 -16.45
CA GLY A 62 4.40 1.93 -17.29
C GLY A 62 4.10 3.39 -16.94
N ILE A 63 3.25 3.64 -15.92
CA ILE A 63 2.74 4.97 -15.58
C ILE A 63 3.26 5.40 -14.20
N ASP A 64 3.87 6.58 -14.16
CA ASP A 64 4.40 7.22 -12.96
C ASP A 64 3.35 8.19 -12.39
N VAL A 65 2.92 7.94 -11.14
CA VAL A 65 2.01 8.84 -10.40
C VAL A 65 2.65 10.20 -10.19
N ASN A 66 3.97 10.29 -10.07
CA ASN A 66 4.69 11.52 -9.77
C ASN A 66 5.01 12.38 -11.01
N SER A 67 4.59 11.94 -12.20
CA SER A 67 4.81 12.67 -13.46
C SER A 67 3.98 13.95 -13.53
N GLU A 68 4.61 15.09 -13.79
CA GLU A 68 3.91 16.37 -14.07
C GLU A 68 2.97 16.24 -15.28
N GLY A 69 3.29 15.33 -16.22
CA GLY A 69 2.50 15.06 -17.43
C GLY A 69 1.36 14.07 -17.25
N LEU A 70 1.13 13.52 -16.05
CA LEU A 70 0.09 12.49 -15.81
C LEU A 70 -1.28 12.94 -16.34
N SER A 71 -1.84 12.22 -17.31
CA SER A 71 -3.16 12.47 -17.89
C SER A 71 -4.26 11.64 -17.23
N SER A 72 -5.53 12.01 -17.48
CA SER A 72 -6.69 11.21 -17.01
C SER A 72 -6.68 9.81 -17.58
N GLU A 73 -6.33 9.66 -18.86
CA GLU A 73 -6.24 8.36 -19.52
C GLU A 73 -5.16 7.48 -18.88
N GLN A 74 -3.97 8.03 -18.64
CA GLN A 74 -2.89 7.32 -17.98
C GLN A 74 -3.29 6.91 -16.54
N PHE A 75 -3.94 7.81 -15.80
CA PHE A 75 -4.40 7.49 -14.45
C PHE A 75 -5.46 6.38 -14.45
N GLU A 76 -6.39 6.38 -15.43
CA GLU A 76 -7.36 5.30 -15.60
C GLU A 76 -6.69 3.97 -15.94
N ILE A 77 -5.70 3.96 -16.84
CA ILE A 77 -4.93 2.75 -17.20
C ILE A 77 -4.22 2.20 -15.95
N LEU A 78 -3.56 3.05 -15.15
CA LEU A 78 -2.93 2.64 -13.89
C LEU A 78 -3.93 1.97 -12.94
N CYS A 79 -5.09 2.57 -12.74
CA CYS A 79 -6.15 2.02 -11.90
C CYS A 79 -6.64 0.66 -12.40
N ARG A 80 -6.86 0.51 -13.72
CA ARG A 80 -7.27 -0.76 -14.33
C ARG A 80 -6.19 -1.84 -14.19
N LYS A 81 -4.93 -1.48 -14.40
CA LYS A 81 -3.79 -2.39 -14.20
C LYS A 81 -3.69 -2.88 -12.75
N LEU A 82 -3.99 -2.04 -11.77
CA LEU A 82 -4.05 -2.45 -10.37
C LEU A 82 -5.22 -3.40 -10.09
N PHE A 83 -6.39 -3.21 -10.72
CA PHE A 83 -7.47 -4.18 -10.66
C PHE A 83 -7.05 -5.55 -11.21
N GLU A 84 -6.35 -5.61 -12.35
CA GLU A 84 -5.80 -6.85 -12.93
C GLU A 84 -4.84 -7.59 -11.99
N ASN A 85 -4.36 -6.91 -10.94
CA ASN A 85 -3.43 -7.42 -9.94
C ASN A 85 -4.02 -7.51 -8.52
N GLY A 86 -5.35 -7.61 -8.42
CA GLY A 86 -6.06 -7.88 -7.17
C GLY A 86 -6.26 -6.68 -6.25
N CYS A 87 -5.79 -5.49 -6.63
CA CYS A 87 -5.81 -4.30 -5.80
C CYS A 87 -7.11 -3.51 -5.99
N THR A 88 -8.02 -3.59 -5.02
CA THR A 88 -9.30 -2.87 -5.04
C THR A 88 -9.24 -1.49 -4.39
N HIS A 89 -8.22 -1.22 -3.60
CA HIS A 89 -8.00 0.07 -2.95
C HIS A 89 -6.51 0.38 -2.92
N PHE A 90 -6.13 1.61 -3.25
CA PHE A 90 -4.74 2.04 -3.10
C PHE A 90 -4.63 3.53 -2.79
N LEU A 91 -3.49 3.90 -2.21
CA LEU A 91 -3.08 5.29 -2.10
C LEU A 91 -2.07 5.62 -3.19
N ALA A 92 -2.36 6.67 -3.97
CA ALA A 92 -1.40 7.23 -4.90
C ALA A 92 -0.31 7.95 -4.11
N THR A 93 0.94 7.47 -4.21
CA THR A 93 2.05 7.97 -3.39
C THR A 93 2.81 9.07 -4.11
N ILE A 94 2.90 10.21 -3.44
CA ILE A 94 3.63 11.38 -3.89
C ILE A 94 4.93 11.46 -3.09
N ILE A 95 6.07 11.28 -3.77
CA ILE A 95 7.39 11.40 -3.15
C ILE A 95 7.76 12.86 -2.91
N THR A 96 8.83 13.09 -2.14
CA THR A 96 9.39 14.42 -1.88
C THR A 96 9.59 15.21 -3.16
N ARG A 97 9.09 16.44 -3.17
CA ARG A 97 9.14 17.39 -4.29
C ARG A 97 9.33 18.83 -3.79
N PRO A 98 9.64 19.82 -4.67
CA PRO A 98 9.75 21.21 -4.26
C PRO A 98 8.51 21.69 -3.51
N ARG A 99 8.69 22.41 -2.38
CA ARG A 99 7.62 22.91 -1.51
C ARG A 99 6.48 23.59 -2.27
N ASN A 100 6.83 24.45 -3.20
CA ASN A 100 5.89 25.25 -3.99
C ASN A 100 5.15 24.45 -5.07
N SER A 101 5.52 23.21 -5.34
CA SER A 101 4.87 22.35 -6.35
C SER A 101 3.75 21.47 -5.81
N TYR A 102 3.70 21.23 -4.48
CA TYR A 102 2.72 20.34 -3.86
C TYR A 102 1.28 20.77 -4.13
N GLN A 103 0.95 22.03 -3.88
CA GLN A 103 -0.42 22.53 -4.01
C GLN A 103 -0.97 22.29 -5.42
N LYS A 104 -0.27 22.77 -6.44
CA LYS A 104 -0.68 22.60 -7.84
C LYS A 104 -0.80 21.13 -8.23
N TYR A 105 0.15 20.29 -7.79
CA TYR A 105 0.17 18.89 -8.12
C TYR A 105 -0.99 18.12 -7.45
N LEU A 106 -1.25 18.37 -6.18
CA LEU A 106 -2.36 17.76 -5.45
C LEU A 106 -3.72 18.20 -5.98
N GLN A 107 -3.88 19.46 -6.39
CA GLN A 107 -5.09 19.93 -7.08
C GLN A 107 -5.34 19.13 -8.35
N LYS A 108 -4.30 18.92 -9.17
CA LYS A 108 -4.38 18.08 -10.37
C LYS A 108 -4.79 16.65 -10.05
N LEU A 109 -4.11 16.00 -9.10
CA LEU A 109 -4.45 14.63 -8.69
C LEU A 109 -5.86 14.52 -8.12
N ASN A 110 -6.31 15.51 -7.35
CA ASN A 110 -7.66 15.56 -6.84
C ASN A 110 -8.70 15.66 -7.96
N GLN A 111 -8.44 16.44 -9.02
CA GLN A 111 -9.30 16.50 -10.19
C GLN A 111 -9.37 15.14 -10.89
N LEU A 112 -8.24 14.45 -11.11
CA LEU A 112 -8.21 13.10 -11.68
C LEU A 112 -8.98 12.10 -10.83
N HIS A 113 -8.75 12.11 -9.51
CA HIS A 113 -9.45 11.24 -8.57
C HIS A 113 -10.97 11.46 -8.56
N CYS A 114 -11.44 12.70 -8.60
CA CYS A 114 -12.87 13.02 -8.63
C CYS A 114 -13.52 12.64 -9.97
N ALA A 115 -12.80 12.79 -11.09
CA ALA A 115 -13.31 12.43 -12.41
C ALA A 115 -13.37 10.92 -12.64
N LEU A 116 -12.49 10.17 -11.98
CA LEU A 116 -12.31 8.72 -12.15
C LEU A 116 -12.37 8.00 -10.78
N PRO A 117 -13.56 7.83 -10.18
CA PRO A 117 -13.72 7.20 -8.87
C PRO A 117 -13.53 5.67 -8.98
N LEU A 118 -12.32 5.23 -9.30
CA LEU A 118 -11.93 3.83 -9.41
C LEU A 118 -11.43 3.30 -8.04
N ASN A 119 -10.27 2.67 -8.02
CA ASN A 119 -9.67 2.06 -6.83
C ASN A 119 -8.68 2.95 -6.07
N CYS A 120 -8.36 4.13 -6.58
CA CYS A 120 -7.62 5.13 -5.81
C CYS A 120 -8.54 5.71 -4.73
N ILE A 121 -8.15 5.58 -3.46
CA ILE A 121 -8.97 6.05 -2.32
C ILE A 121 -8.41 7.29 -1.65
N GLY A 122 -7.31 7.80 -2.14
CA GLY A 122 -6.64 9.00 -1.64
C GLY A 122 -5.15 8.99 -1.92
N PHE A 123 -4.44 9.82 -1.18
CA PHE A 123 -3.02 10.08 -1.40
C PHE A 123 -2.19 9.73 -0.18
N HIS A 124 -0.99 9.20 -0.44
CA HIS A 124 0.07 9.05 0.54
C HIS A 124 1.17 10.07 0.20
N LEU A 125 1.53 10.92 1.16
CA LEU A 125 2.66 11.84 1.02
C LEU A 125 3.88 11.22 1.69
N GLU A 126 4.85 10.78 0.91
CA GLU A 126 6.12 10.27 1.39
C GLU A 126 7.15 11.39 1.44
N GLY A 127 7.24 12.04 2.60
CA GLY A 127 7.95 13.29 2.78
C GLY A 127 7.08 14.53 2.54
N PRO A 128 7.67 15.74 2.58
CA PRO A 128 9.10 16.09 2.52
C PRO A 128 9.86 16.06 3.86
N PHE A 129 9.26 15.68 4.96
CA PHE A 129 9.82 15.72 6.30
C PHE A 129 10.61 14.44 6.61
N LEU A 130 11.62 14.13 5.79
CA LEU A 130 12.43 12.92 5.85
C LEU A 130 13.84 13.22 6.35
N SER A 131 14.52 12.22 6.90
CA SER A 131 15.90 12.36 7.34
C SER A 131 16.83 12.65 6.16
N PRO A 132 17.67 13.69 6.23
CA PRO A 132 18.64 13.99 5.20
C PRO A 132 19.85 13.04 5.21
N SER A 133 19.96 12.17 6.21
CA SER A 133 21.02 11.18 6.34
C SER A 133 21.12 10.31 5.09
N GLU A 134 22.33 10.02 4.67
CA GLU A 134 22.58 9.30 3.41
C GLU A 134 21.87 7.94 3.34
N GLY A 135 21.84 7.19 4.42
CA GLY A 135 21.14 5.90 4.51
C GLY A 135 19.63 6.05 4.45
N SER A 136 19.09 6.96 5.25
CA SER A 136 17.66 7.08 5.50
C SER A 136 16.90 7.83 4.41
N ARG A 137 17.54 8.79 3.73
CA ARG A 137 16.86 9.54 2.66
C ARG A 137 16.50 8.71 1.42
N GLY A 138 17.10 7.53 1.23
CA GLY A 138 16.88 6.72 0.03
C GLY A 138 17.23 7.49 -1.25
N VAL A 139 16.30 7.55 -2.20
CA VAL A 139 16.44 8.27 -3.48
C VAL A 139 15.85 9.69 -3.43
N HIS A 140 15.30 10.13 -2.29
CA HIS A 140 14.72 11.46 -2.15
C HIS A 140 15.81 12.54 -2.20
N ARG A 141 15.48 13.68 -2.83
CA ARG A 141 16.41 14.80 -2.96
C ARG A 141 16.46 15.63 -1.69
N ILE A 142 17.69 15.81 -1.16
CA ILE A 142 17.94 16.52 0.09
C ILE A 142 17.51 17.98 0.02
N GLU A 143 17.67 18.62 -1.14
CA GLU A 143 17.32 20.03 -1.36
C GLU A 143 15.81 20.31 -1.28
N TRP A 144 14.97 19.28 -1.27
CA TRP A 144 13.52 19.40 -1.14
C TRP A 144 13.00 18.92 0.21
N MET A 145 13.90 18.40 1.05
CA MET A 145 13.55 18.04 2.42
C MET A 145 13.41 19.28 3.29
N MET A 146 12.51 19.24 4.22
CA MET A 146 12.23 20.36 5.13
C MET A 146 11.77 19.85 6.49
N LYS A 147 11.78 20.71 7.48
CA LYS A 147 11.17 20.45 8.78
C LYS A 147 9.65 20.43 8.67
N PRO A 148 8.95 19.71 9.58
CA PRO A 148 7.49 19.76 9.65
C PRO A 148 6.95 21.17 9.70
N ASP A 149 5.89 21.43 8.96
CA ASP A 149 5.29 22.75 8.76
C ASP A 149 3.76 22.61 8.75
N LEU A 150 3.09 23.19 9.74
CA LEU A 150 1.62 23.12 9.87
C LEU A 150 0.92 23.90 8.77
N SER A 151 1.48 25.01 8.32
CA SER A 151 0.88 25.77 7.21
C SER A 151 0.90 24.97 5.91
N TRP A 152 1.97 24.19 5.69
CA TRP A 152 2.03 23.26 4.56
C TRP A 152 0.98 22.13 4.69
N LEU A 153 0.73 21.64 5.91
CA LEU A 153 -0.31 20.63 6.13
C LEU A 153 -1.69 21.14 5.70
N ASP A 154 -2.05 22.35 6.10
CA ASP A 154 -3.31 22.99 5.71
C ASP A 154 -3.41 23.13 4.18
N GLU A 155 -2.34 23.62 3.54
CA GLU A 155 -2.26 23.80 2.09
C GLU A 155 -2.45 22.47 1.32
N VAL A 156 -1.82 21.38 1.77
CA VAL A 156 -1.93 20.08 1.08
C VAL A 156 -3.29 19.41 1.34
N MET A 157 -3.86 19.61 2.51
CA MET A 157 -5.22 19.12 2.83
C MET A 157 -6.27 19.85 1.99
N GLU A 158 -6.19 21.17 1.85
CA GLU A 158 -7.06 21.96 0.99
C GLU A 158 -6.89 21.55 -0.49
N ALA A 159 -5.67 21.52 -0.99
CA ALA A 159 -5.37 21.19 -2.39
C ALA A 159 -5.82 19.79 -2.79
N SER A 160 -5.71 18.84 -1.88
CA SER A 160 -6.18 17.45 -2.07
C SER A 160 -7.68 17.26 -1.87
N GLY A 161 -8.42 18.27 -1.41
CA GLY A 161 -9.81 18.14 -1.00
C GLY A 161 -10.00 17.16 0.16
N GLY A 162 -9.06 17.15 1.13
CA GLY A 162 -9.06 16.26 2.30
C GLY A 162 -8.73 14.80 1.98
N LYS A 163 -8.08 14.53 0.84
CA LYS A 163 -7.80 13.16 0.38
C LYS A 163 -6.37 12.68 0.69
N VAL A 164 -5.58 13.45 1.41
CA VAL A 164 -4.34 12.92 2.01
C VAL A 164 -4.74 11.98 3.14
N LYS A 165 -4.48 10.68 2.96
CA LYS A 165 -4.88 9.61 3.91
C LYS A 165 -3.71 9.06 4.70
N LEU A 166 -2.49 9.25 4.21
CA LEU A 166 -1.27 8.80 4.87
C LEU A 166 -0.16 9.82 4.64
N ILE A 167 0.62 10.12 5.69
CA ILE A 167 1.81 10.96 5.60
C ILE A 167 2.97 10.23 6.27
N THR A 168 4.09 10.06 5.57
CA THR A 168 5.33 9.51 6.11
C THR A 168 6.29 10.62 6.49
N ILE A 169 6.77 10.60 7.73
CA ILE A 169 7.71 11.58 8.28
C ILE A 169 8.84 10.92 9.06
N ALA A 170 9.95 11.66 9.23
CA ALA A 170 11.06 11.33 10.12
C ALA A 170 11.01 12.27 11.35
N PRO A 171 10.48 11.79 12.49
CA PRO A 171 10.18 12.67 13.62
C PRO A 171 11.41 13.24 14.34
N GLU A 172 12.60 12.67 14.12
CA GLU A 172 13.86 13.15 14.70
C GLU A 172 14.37 14.46 14.10
N ILE A 173 13.90 14.87 12.92
CA ILE A 173 14.35 16.10 12.25
C ILE A 173 14.08 17.32 13.10
N ASP A 174 12.92 17.36 13.72
CA ASP A 174 12.55 18.35 14.73
C ASP A 174 11.46 17.71 15.61
N ARG A 175 11.87 17.17 16.75
CA ARG A 175 10.99 16.37 17.59
C ARG A 175 9.71 17.10 18.01
N GLU A 176 9.85 18.36 18.42
CA GLU A 176 8.71 19.14 18.94
C GLU A 176 7.70 19.44 17.84
N LEU A 177 8.17 19.98 16.72
CA LEU A 177 7.32 20.24 15.54
C LEU A 177 6.72 18.97 14.97
N SER A 178 7.47 17.85 14.95
CA SER A 178 6.95 16.56 14.45
C SER A 178 5.81 16.05 15.30
N ILE A 179 5.91 16.12 16.62
CA ILE A 179 4.84 15.67 17.53
C ILE A 179 3.58 16.54 17.36
N GLN A 180 3.74 17.84 17.20
CA GLN A 180 2.63 18.74 16.90
C GLN A 180 2.01 18.42 15.53
N PHE A 181 2.83 18.24 14.50
CA PHE A 181 2.40 17.89 13.16
C PHE A 181 1.61 16.57 13.12
N ILE A 182 2.10 15.52 13.82
CA ILE A 182 1.42 14.22 13.90
C ILE A 182 0.01 14.40 14.47
N ARG A 183 -0.13 15.15 15.58
CA ARG A 183 -1.43 15.39 16.20
C ARG A 183 -2.41 16.10 15.26
N GLU A 184 -1.96 17.13 14.57
CA GLU A 184 -2.78 17.89 13.62
C GLU A 184 -3.16 17.05 12.40
N ALA A 185 -2.22 16.30 11.81
CA ALA A 185 -2.50 15.40 10.69
C ALA A 185 -3.54 14.33 11.06
N VAL A 186 -3.43 13.75 12.27
CA VAL A 186 -4.41 12.77 12.79
C VAL A 186 -5.77 13.43 13.03
N ALA A 187 -5.81 14.64 13.58
CA ALA A 187 -7.04 15.39 13.79
C ALA A 187 -7.77 15.72 12.47
N LEU A 188 -7.00 15.95 11.39
CA LEU A 188 -7.52 16.16 10.03
C LEU A 188 -7.90 14.84 9.31
N GLY A 189 -7.76 13.68 9.97
CA GLY A 189 -8.18 12.38 9.45
C GLY A 189 -7.14 11.66 8.59
N SER A 190 -5.87 12.09 8.62
CA SER A 190 -4.76 11.37 8.00
C SER A 190 -4.13 10.39 9.00
N ALA A 191 -3.81 9.19 8.56
CA ALA A 191 -2.87 8.33 9.29
C ALA A 191 -1.45 8.89 9.14
N VAL A 192 -0.61 8.68 10.16
CA VAL A 192 0.80 9.08 10.09
C VAL A 192 1.69 7.84 10.24
N ALA A 193 2.66 7.75 9.34
CA ALA A 193 3.72 6.75 9.37
C ALA A 193 5.07 7.41 9.69
N ILE A 194 5.93 6.65 10.34
CA ILE A 194 7.35 6.96 10.49
C ILE A 194 8.10 6.22 9.37
N GLY A 195 9.01 6.88 8.70
CA GLY A 195 9.82 6.26 7.66
C GLY A 195 10.89 7.20 7.14
N HIS A 196 11.89 6.66 6.44
CA HIS A 196 13.07 7.44 6.04
C HIS A 196 13.69 8.16 7.25
N SER A 197 13.87 7.42 8.34
CA SER A 197 14.04 7.95 9.69
C SER A 197 15.13 7.16 10.43
N GLU A 198 15.88 7.86 11.27
CA GLU A 198 16.83 7.31 12.24
C GLU A 198 16.34 7.54 13.69
N ALA A 199 15.03 7.67 13.87
CA ALA A 199 14.43 7.93 15.17
C ALA A 199 14.80 6.86 16.19
N SER A 200 15.22 7.29 17.37
CA SER A 200 15.44 6.40 18.52
C SER A 200 14.10 5.88 19.06
N TRP A 201 14.17 4.85 19.88
CA TRP A 201 13.01 4.28 20.55
C TRP A 201 12.16 5.35 21.27
N GLU A 202 12.77 6.30 21.98
CA GLU A 202 12.08 7.37 22.72
C GLU A 202 11.34 8.34 21.77
N ILE A 203 11.91 8.59 20.58
CA ILE A 203 11.26 9.45 19.57
C ILE A 203 10.11 8.70 18.93
N ILE A 204 10.28 7.41 18.62
CA ILE A 204 9.22 6.54 18.10
C ILE A 204 8.07 6.49 19.09
N GLN A 205 8.32 6.25 20.37
CA GLN A 205 7.27 6.23 21.40
C GLN A 205 6.54 7.57 21.53
N SER A 206 7.26 8.69 21.45
CA SER A 206 6.65 10.03 21.44
C SER A 206 5.71 10.21 20.24
N ALA A 207 6.11 9.73 19.07
CA ALA A 207 5.30 9.77 17.85
C ALA A 207 4.06 8.86 17.94
N VAL A 208 4.19 7.67 18.54
CA VAL A 208 3.06 6.75 18.81
C VAL A 208 2.03 7.42 19.75
N ILE A 209 2.49 8.02 20.83
CA ILE A 209 1.61 8.76 21.77
C ILE A 209 0.91 9.94 21.06
N ALA A 210 1.55 10.56 20.07
CA ALA A 210 0.96 11.60 19.23
C ALA A 210 -0.04 11.08 18.19
N GLY A 211 -0.04 9.76 17.91
CA GLY A 211 -0.99 9.10 17.01
C GLY A 211 -0.39 8.46 15.76
N ALA A 212 0.94 8.37 15.65
CA ALA A 212 1.57 7.60 14.57
C ALA A 212 1.22 6.11 14.70
N LYS A 213 0.91 5.44 13.58
CA LYS A 213 0.40 4.07 13.56
C LYS A 213 1.25 3.08 12.78
N LEU A 214 2.17 3.55 11.95
CA LEU A 214 2.84 2.73 10.96
C LEU A 214 4.33 3.08 10.88
N TRP A 215 5.16 2.07 10.63
CA TRP A 215 6.49 2.27 10.05
C TRP A 215 6.44 1.94 8.55
N THR A 216 6.90 2.85 7.71
CA THR A 216 6.92 2.69 6.25
C THR A 216 8.08 1.77 5.83
N HIS A 217 7.79 0.73 5.02
CA HIS A 217 8.72 -0.24 4.39
C HIS A 217 9.99 -0.57 5.22
N LEU A 218 9.77 -1.06 6.46
CA LEU A 218 10.83 -1.39 7.41
C LEU A 218 11.90 -2.27 6.77
N GLY A 219 13.16 -1.95 7.02
CA GLY A 219 14.32 -2.58 6.43
C GLY A 219 14.86 -1.85 5.21
N ASN A 220 14.12 -0.84 4.70
CA ASN A 220 14.55 0.03 3.61
C ASN A 220 14.84 1.44 4.14
N ALA A 221 15.52 2.25 3.33
CA ALA A 221 15.90 3.62 3.71
C ALA A 221 16.63 3.65 5.08
N LEU A 222 17.61 2.77 5.23
CA LEU A 222 18.47 2.64 6.40
C LEU A 222 19.94 2.72 6.00
N SER A 223 20.79 3.11 6.96
CA SER A 223 22.24 2.97 6.80
C SER A 223 22.62 1.50 6.56
N PRO A 224 23.51 1.19 5.58
CA PRO A 224 23.98 -0.17 5.37
C PRO A 224 24.79 -0.71 6.54
N VAL A 225 25.29 0.17 7.41
CA VAL A 225 26.01 -0.16 8.64
C VAL A 225 25.29 0.49 9.81
N VAL A 226 24.84 -0.33 10.74
CA VAL A 226 24.14 0.11 11.94
C VAL A 226 24.85 -0.36 13.21
N PRO A 227 24.78 0.38 14.32
CA PRO A 227 25.31 -0.06 15.61
C PRO A 227 24.67 -1.40 16.04
N LYS A 228 25.45 -2.20 16.78
CA LYS A 228 25.08 -3.57 17.13
C LYS A 228 23.73 -3.69 17.85
N PHE A 229 23.41 -2.79 18.77
CA PHE A 229 22.19 -2.82 19.59
C PHE A 229 21.40 -1.51 19.58
N GLN A 230 22.00 -0.41 19.13
CA GLN A 230 21.33 0.89 19.05
C GLN A 230 21.02 1.18 17.58
N ASN A 231 19.93 0.60 17.09
CA ASN A 231 19.56 0.76 15.71
C ASN A 231 18.04 0.73 15.53
N VAL A 232 17.57 1.43 14.54
CA VAL A 232 16.15 1.63 14.25
C VAL A 232 15.36 0.34 14.04
N LEU A 233 15.98 -0.75 13.56
CA LEU A 233 15.26 -2.02 13.40
C LEU A 233 14.84 -2.59 14.74
N LEU A 234 15.74 -2.59 15.74
CA LEU A 234 15.43 -3.04 17.09
C LEU A 234 14.48 -2.08 17.79
N ASP A 235 14.66 -0.77 17.59
CA ASP A 235 13.79 0.26 18.18
C ASP A 235 12.34 0.13 17.67
N VAL A 236 12.13 -0.13 16.38
CA VAL A 236 10.79 -0.38 15.80
C VAL A 236 10.20 -1.70 16.32
N ILE A 237 11.00 -2.78 16.37
CA ILE A 237 10.53 -4.08 16.88
C ILE A 237 10.08 -3.95 18.35
N ALA A 238 10.85 -3.23 19.16
CA ALA A 238 10.58 -3.04 20.58
C ALA A 238 9.50 -2.00 20.89
N SER A 239 9.16 -1.15 19.91
CA SER A 239 8.18 -0.08 20.12
C SER A 239 6.73 -0.58 20.19
N ASP A 240 5.84 0.29 20.72
CA ASP A 240 4.39 0.07 20.72
C ASP A 240 3.71 0.52 19.41
N LEU A 241 4.49 0.75 18.35
CA LEU A 241 3.95 1.11 17.04
C LEU A 241 3.04 -0.01 16.53
N PRO A 242 1.76 0.29 16.20
CA PRO A 242 0.78 -0.75 15.87
C PRO A 242 1.15 -1.58 14.65
N TYR A 243 1.77 -0.96 13.63
CA TYR A 243 2.08 -1.62 12.36
C TYR A 243 3.46 -1.25 11.82
N ALA A 244 4.03 -2.17 11.04
CA ALA A 244 5.18 -1.93 10.18
C ALA A 244 4.93 -2.54 8.80
N SER A 245 5.10 -1.77 7.74
CA SER A 245 4.97 -2.29 6.39
C SER A 245 6.28 -2.93 5.91
N LEU A 246 6.15 -3.97 5.10
CA LEU A 246 7.26 -4.68 4.47
C LEU A 246 6.97 -4.87 2.98
N ILE A 247 8.01 -4.83 2.15
CA ILE A 247 7.95 -5.13 0.71
C ILE A 247 8.34 -6.60 0.52
N PRO A 248 7.42 -7.50 0.16
CA PRO A 248 7.67 -8.95 0.11
C PRO A 248 8.22 -9.40 -1.26
N ASP A 249 9.16 -8.65 -1.86
CA ASP A 249 9.72 -8.95 -3.18
C ASP A 249 11.04 -9.75 -3.13
N GLY A 250 11.60 -9.94 -1.93
CA GLY A 250 12.88 -10.62 -1.70
C GLY A 250 14.12 -9.85 -2.19
N LYS A 251 13.94 -8.62 -2.70
CA LYS A 251 14.99 -7.74 -3.22
C LYS A 251 15.27 -6.59 -2.25
N HIS A 252 14.20 -5.95 -1.77
CA HIS A 252 14.25 -4.91 -0.75
C HIS A 252 14.65 -5.47 0.61
N VAL A 253 13.98 -6.55 1.02
CA VAL A 253 14.30 -7.27 2.25
C VAL A 253 14.60 -8.72 1.87
N PRO A 254 15.87 -9.17 1.97
CA PRO A 254 16.23 -10.56 1.67
C PRO A 254 15.46 -11.55 2.53
N MET A 255 15.17 -12.74 2.00
CA MET A 255 14.32 -13.75 2.63
C MET A 255 14.63 -14.01 4.11
N VAL A 256 15.90 -14.10 4.49
CA VAL A 256 16.30 -14.36 5.88
C VAL A 256 15.91 -13.19 6.79
N ALA A 257 16.17 -11.96 6.35
CA ALA A 257 15.77 -10.75 7.09
C ALA A 257 14.25 -10.62 7.15
N PHE A 258 13.54 -10.86 6.04
CA PHE A 258 12.08 -10.84 5.99
C PHE A 258 11.47 -11.82 7.00
N ARG A 259 11.98 -13.07 7.06
CA ARG A 259 11.56 -14.06 8.06
C ARG A 259 11.83 -13.62 9.50
N ALA A 260 12.97 -13.01 9.76
CA ALA A 260 13.30 -12.53 11.10
C ALA A 260 12.37 -11.39 11.53
N LEU A 261 12.19 -10.39 10.67
CA LEU A 261 11.31 -9.26 10.93
C LEU A 261 9.86 -9.69 11.13
N THR A 262 9.35 -10.56 10.26
CA THR A 262 7.96 -11.03 10.36
C THR A 262 7.70 -11.86 11.62
N LYS A 263 8.67 -12.65 12.08
CA LYS A 263 8.58 -13.38 13.37
C LYS A 263 8.57 -12.43 14.56
N ALA A 264 9.41 -11.38 14.52
CA ALA A 264 9.51 -10.42 15.61
C ALA A 264 8.28 -9.50 15.71
N LEU A 265 7.76 -9.07 14.56
CA LEU A 265 6.61 -8.15 14.49
C LEU A 265 5.25 -8.87 14.64
N GLY A 266 5.15 -10.15 14.22
CA GLY A 266 3.90 -10.91 14.30
C GLY A 266 2.77 -10.27 13.51
N SER A 267 1.61 -10.09 14.15
CA SER A 267 0.41 -9.49 13.53
C SER A 267 0.55 -8.00 13.19
N ARG A 268 1.60 -7.33 13.65
CA ARG A 268 1.88 -5.93 13.31
C ARG A 268 2.37 -5.73 11.87
N VAL A 269 2.70 -6.82 11.16
CA VAL A 269 3.14 -6.73 9.76
C VAL A 269 1.96 -6.40 8.85
N ILE A 270 2.15 -5.39 7.99
CA ILE A 270 1.37 -5.20 6.77
C ILE A 270 2.27 -5.35 5.55
N LEU A 271 1.67 -5.64 4.40
CA LEU A 271 2.38 -5.67 3.13
C LEU A 271 2.04 -4.43 2.31
N VAL A 272 3.04 -3.92 1.62
CA VAL A 272 2.91 -2.89 0.59
C VAL A 272 3.75 -3.30 -0.61
N SER A 273 3.39 -2.83 -1.80
CA SER A 273 4.25 -3.05 -2.96
C SER A 273 5.38 -2.03 -3.02
N ASP A 274 5.14 -0.80 -2.64
CA ASP A 274 6.00 0.33 -2.99
C ASP A 274 6.29 0.35 -4.50
N ALA A 275 5.25 -0.01 -5.29
CA ALA A 275 5.38 -0.17 -6.72
C ALA A 275 5.68 1.16 -7.41
N MET A 276 6.57 1.08 -8.41
CA MET A 276 6.87 2.18 -9.30
C MET A 276 6.42 1.85 -10.75
N ALA A 277 6.59 2.77 -11.68
CA ALA A 277 6.11 2.63 -13.07
C ALA A 277 6.52 1.31 -13.75
N GLY A 278 7.67 0.73 -13.41
CA GLY A 278 8.13 -0.56 -13.94
C GLY A 278 7.39 -1.79 -13.42
N ALA A 279 6.53 -1.65 -12.41
CA ALA A 279 5.70 -2.76 -11.93
C ALA A 279 4.65 -3.14 -12.99
N ALA A 280 4.49 -4.44 -13.26
CA ALA A 280 3.63 -4.97 -14.33
C ALA A 280 3.95 -4.39 -15.73
N ALA A 281 5.21 -4.04 -15.98
CA ALA A 281 5.74 -3.59 -17.25
C ALA A 281 7.01 -4.35 -17.63
N SER A 282 7.51 -4.20 -18.85
CA SER A 282 8.76 -4.84 -19.30
C SER A 282 9.98 -4.23 -18.63
N PRO A 283 11.10 -4.96 -18.50
CA PRO A 283 12.37 -4.34 -18.11
C PRO A 283 12.72 -3.14 -19.00
N GLY A 284 13.33 -2.11 -18.42
CA GLY A 284 13.63 -0.88 -19.17
C GLY A 284 13.92 0.31 -18.27
N ILE A 285 13.89 1.50 -18.86
CA ILE A 285 14.08 2.77 -18.16
C ILE A 285 12.72 3.39 -17.87
N TYR A 286 12.52 3.76 -16.62
CA TYR A 286 11.31 4.39 -16.10
C TYR A 286 11.66 5.61 -15.27
N HIS A 287 10.64 6.33 -14.82
CA HIS A 287 10.81 7.45 -13.91
C HIS A 287 10.01 7.23 -12.63
N LEU A 288 10.52 7.79 -11.55
CA LEU A 288 9.86 8.00 -10.29
C LEU A 288 9.94 9.51 -10.02
N GLY A 289 8.96 10.26 -10.53
CA GLY A 289 9.02 11.70 -10.61
C GLY A 289 10.20 12.18 -11.46
N HIS A 290 11.16 12.82 -10.82
CA HIS A 290 12.38 13.33 -11.46
C HIS A 290 13.55 12.33 -11.46
N ILE A 291 13.36 11.14 -10.90
CA ILE A 291 14.41 10.13 -10.71
C ILE A 291 14.35 9.12 -11.86
N GLU A 292 15.48 8.90 -12.55
CA GLU A 292 15.59 7.86 -13.58
C GLU A 292 15.89 6.51 -12.91
N ILE A 293 15.01 5.52 -13.14
CA ILE A 293 15.08 4.18 -12.59
C ILE A 293 15.31 3.17 -13.73
N VAL A 294 16.29 2.31 -13.58
CA VAL A 294 16.52 1.17 -14.46
C VAL A 294 15.93 -0.08 -13.84
N VAL A 295 15.02 -0.72 -14.55
CA VAL A 295 14.46 -2.02 -14.17
C VAL A 295 15.16 -3.11 -14.96
N ASP A 296 15.87 -3.98 -14.27
CA ASP A 296 16.61 -5.10 -14.87
C ASP A 296 15.68 -6.28 -15.24
N PRO A 297 16.17 -7.29 -16.01
CA PRO A 297 15.37 -8.47 -16.35
C PRO A 297 14.88 -9.29 -15.16
N GLN A 298 15.48 -9.15 -13.98
CA GLN A 298 15.06 -9.79 -12.74
C GLN A 298 14.02 -8.93 -11.99
N GLY A 299 13.67 -7.76 -12.53
CA GLY A 299 12.71 -6.81 -11.97
C GLY A 299 13.26 -6.06 -10.76
N LYS A 300 14.56 -5.82 -10.66
CA LYS A 300 15.16 -4.96 -9.65
C LYS A 300 15.14 -3.52 -10.18
N ALA A 301 14.53 -2.61 -9.43
CA ALA A 301 14.41 -1.20 -9.78
C ALA A 301 15.53 -0.40 -9.09
N ILE A 302 16.43 0.18 -9.87
CA ILE A 302 17.66 0.82 -9.37
C ILE A 302 17.75 2.23 -9.92
N GLU A 303 17.95 3.21 -9.04
CA GLU A 303 18.31 4.57 -9.46
C GLU A 303 19.66 4.55 -10.18
N LYS A 304 19.68 5.10 -11.37
CA LYS A 304 20.81 5.06 -12.28
C LYS A 304 22.08 5.74 -11.71
N GLN A 305 21.93 6.78 -10.93
CA GLN A 305 23.06 7.56 -10.42
C GLN A 305 23.67 6.96 -9.15
N SER A 306 22.84 6.61 -8.17
CA SER A 306 23.30 6.14 -6.85
C SER A 306 23.41 4.63 -6.74
N GLY A 307 22.78 3.87 -7.63
CA GLY A 307 22.68 2.42 -7.52
C GLY A 307 21.72 1.94 -6.41
N ARG A 308 20.97 2.84 -5.77
CA ARG A 308 20.00 2.52 -4.72
C ARG A 308 18.70 1.99 -5.33
N LEU A 309 17.97 1.20 -4.55
CA LEU A 309 16.61 0.82 -4.91
C LEU A 309 15.70 2.04 -4.91
N GLY A 310 14.86 2.18 -5.93
CA GLY A 310 13.89 3.26 -6.08
C GLY A 310 12.50 2.71 -6.42
N GLY A 311 11.75 2.36 -5.39
CA GLY A 311 10.50 1.63 -5.51
C GLY A 311 10.67 0.19 -5.98
N SER A 312 9.59 -0.56 -6.10
CA SER A 312 9.59 -1.96 -6.50
C SER A 312 8.88 -2.20 -7.85
N THR A 313 9.06 -3.41 -8.39
CA THR A 313 8.26 -3.94 -9.49
C THR A 313 7.24 -4.99 -9.03
N LEU A 314 6.97 -5.05 -7.74
CA LEU A 314 6.08 -6.02 -7.13
C LEU A 314 4.63 -5.79 -7.58
N ARG A 315 3.96 -6.87 -7.95
CA ARG A 315 2.52 -6.87 -8.17
C ARG A 315 1.82 -7.28 -6.87
N PRO A 316 0.79 -6.54 -6.40
CA PRO A 316 0.13 -6.81 -5.12
C PRO A 316 -0.29 -8.26 -4.92
N PHE A 317 -0.97 -8.87 -5.90
CA PHE A 317 -1.40 -10.27 -5.83
C PHE A 317 -0.24 -11.25 -5.63
N ASP A 318 0.86 -11.06 -6.35
CA ASP A 318 2.04 -11.90 -6.22
C ASP A 318 2.71 -11.75 -4.85
N GLY A 319 2.66 -10.55 -4.27
CA GLY A 319 3.25 -10.24 -2.97
C GLY A 319 2.75 -11.13 -1.84
N VAL A 320 1.47 -11.49 -1.85
CA VAL A 320 0.88 -12.42 -0.87
C VAL A 320 1.58 -13.78 -0.91
N PHE A 321 1.72 -14.33 -2.10
CA PHE A 321 2.29 -15.68 -2.29
C PHE A 321 3.81 -15.69 -2.19
N LEU A 322 4.48 -14.59 -2.51
CA LEU A 322 5.92 -14.43 -2.25
C LEU A 322 6.21 -14.41 -0.75
N ALA A 323 5.43 -13.68 0.04
CA ALA A 323 5.54 -13.68 1.50
C ALA A 323 5.32 -15.08 2.09
N HIS A 324 4.29 -15.80 1.61
CA HIS A 324 4.07 -17.21 1.96
C HIS A 324 5.30 -18.08 1.62
N LYS A 325 5.80 -18.00 0.40
CA LYS A 325 6.97 -18.76 -0.05
C LYS A 325 8.22 -18.47 0.79
N MET A 326 8.46 -17.21 1.15
CA MET A 326 9.61 -16.83 1.95
C MET A 326 9.54 -17.28 3.40
N THR A 327 8.34 -17.35 4.00
CA THR A 327 8.18 -17.55 5.44
C THR A 327 7.67 -18.93 5.83
N GLY A 328 6.87 -19.57 4.98
CA GLY A 328 6.08 -20.76 5.30
C GLY A 328 4.81 -20.45 6.12
N THR A 329 4.59 -19.21 6.50
CA THR A 329 3.33 -18.77 7.13
C THR A 329 2.19 -18.94 6.13
N PRO A 330 0.99 -19.40 6.55
CA PRO A 330 -0.15 -19.58 5.66
C PRO A 330 -0.45 -18.34 4.81
N TRP A 331 -0.74 -18.55 3.52
CA TRP A 331 -0.94 -17.46 2.57
C TRP A 331 -2.11 -16.53 2.96
N TRP A 332 -3.15 -17.02 3.65
CA TRP A 332 -4.28 -16.21 4.10
C TRP A 332 -3.92 -15.20 5.19
N GLU A 333 -2.91 -15.46 6.01
CA GLU A 333 -2.39 -14.48 6.96
C GLU A 333 -1.70 -13.32 6.25
N TRP A 334 -1.00 -13.62 5.14
CA TRP A 334 -0.41 -12.60 4.28
C TRP A 334 -1.47 -11.85 3.46
N TRP A 335 -2.57 -12.54 3.12
CA TRP A 335 -3.71 -11.85 2.52
C TRP A 335 -4.28 -10.81 3.47
N ASP A 336 -4.50 -11.14 4.73
CA ASP A 336 -4.92 -10.18 5.75
C ASP A 336 -3.93 -9.03 5.93
N ALA A 337 -2.64 -9.32 5.90
CA ALA A 337 -1.59 -8.31 5.98
C ALA A 337 -1.57 -7.37 4.77
N TYR A 338 -2.16 -7.76 3.64
CA TYR A 338 -2.24 -6.95 2.43
C TYR A 338 -3.65 -6.46 2.10
N SER A 339 -4.61 -6.70 2.96
CA SER A 339 -6.03 -6.37 2.71
C SER A 339 -6.67 -5.73 3.95
N VAL A 340 -7.02 -6.54 4.94
CA VAL A 340 -7.79 -6.09 6.11
C VAL A 340 -6.99 -5.15 6.99
N ARG A 341 -5.73 -5.48 7.31
CA ARG A 341 -4.89 -4.66 8.20
C ARG A 341 -4.57 -3.27 7.62
N PRO A 342 -4.18 -3.12 6.32
CA PRO A 342 -4.04 -1.78 5.74
C PRO A 342 -5.33 -0.96 5.77
N ALA A 343 -6.49 -1.61 5.56
CA ALA A 343 -7.79 -0.95 5.66
C ALA A 343 -8.08 -0.43 7.07
N GLU A 344 -7.69 -1.17 8.12
CA GLU A 344 -7.83 -0.75 9.53
C GLU A 344 -7.01 0.52 9.82
N ILE A 345 -5.81 0.66 9.25
CA ILE A 345 -4.98 1.87 9.40
C ILE A 345 -5.71 3.09 8.86
N LEU A 346 -6.41 2.93 7.74
CA LEU A 346 -7.18 3.99 7.08
C LEU A 346 -8.58 4.19 7.66
N GLY A 347 -9.01 3.33 8.60
CA GLY A 347 -10.35 3.38 9.19
C GLY A 347 -11.47 3.08 8.20
N ILE A 348 -11.20 2.31 7.13
CA ILE A 348 -12.22 1.94 6.13
C ILE A 348 -12.81 0.56 6.43
N PRO A 349 -14.15 0.40 6.38
CA PRO A 349 -14.78 -0.90 6.49
C PRO A 349 -14.40 -1.81 5.32
N HIS A 350 -13.72 -2.91 5.59
CA HIS A 350 -13.21 -3.83 4.58
C HIS A 350 -13.27 -5.29 5.06
N GLY A 351 -13.23 -6.24 4.12
CA GLY A 351 -13.28 -7.67 4.44
C GLY A 351 -14.62 -8.32 4.07
N LEU A 352 -14.64 -9.66 4.05
CA LEU A 352 -15.84 -10.46 3.79
C LEU A 352 -16.77 -10.44 5.02
N LYS A 353 -17.55 -9.39 5.13
CA LYS A 353 -18.49 -9.16 6.24
C LYS A 353 -19.76 -8.50 5.73
N GLU A 354 -20.91 -8.99 6.18
CA GLU A 354 -22.20 -8.38 5.88
C GLU A 354 -22.21 -6.88 6.26
N GLY A 355 -22.74 -6.07 5.36
CA GLY A 355 -22.75 -4.61 5.48
C GLY A 355 -21.52 -3.90 4.89
N ASN A 356 -20.40 -4.59 4.71
CA ASN A 356 -19.23 -4.01 4.05
C ASN A 356 -19.42 -3.88 2.55
N GLU A 357 -18.63 -2.99 1.93
CA GLU A 357 -18.52 -2.88 0.49
C GLU A 357 -18.04 -4.21 -0.12
N ALA A 358 -18.70 -4.68 -1.17
CA ALA A 358 -18.39 -5.94 -1.83
C ALA A 358 -17.26 -5.76 -2.86
N SER A 359 -16.03 -5.63 -2.34
CA SER A 359 -14.79 -5.55 -3.11
C SER A 359 -13.94 -6.77 -2.80
N PHE A 360 -13.76 -7.68 -3.77
CA PHE A 360 -13.16 -9.00 -3.55
C PHE A 360 -12.51 -9.60 -4.80
N CYS A 361 -11.60 -10.54 -4.57
CA CYS A 361 -10.94 -11.38 -5.56
C CYS A 361 -11.58 -12.77 -5.59
N LEU A 362 -11.80 -13.30 -6.79
CA LEU A 362 -11.99 -14.72 -7.04
C LEU A 362 -10.74 -15.28 -7.71
N PHE A 363 -10.17 -16.36 -7.18
CA PHE A 363 -8.90 -16.89 -7.67
C PHE A 363 -8.76 -18.39 -7.43
N ASP A 364 -7.80 -19.01 -8.12
CA ASP A 364 -7.38 -20.39 -7.93
C ASP A 364 -5.97 -20.46 -7.35
N LEU A 365 -5.66 -21.57 -6.69
CA LEU A 365 -4.32 -21.85 -6.15
C LEU A 365 -3.54 -22.87 -6.95
N SER A 366 -4.21 -23.71 -7.74
CA SER A 366 -3.61 -24.79 -8.51
C SER A 366 -3.80 -24.59 -10.02
N PRO A 367 -2.79 -24.85 -10.86
CA PRO A 367 -1.43 -25.30 -10.53
C PRO A 367 -0.52 -24.23 -9.94
N ARG A 368 -0.93 -22.99 -9.98
CA ARG A 368 -0.30 -21.80 -9.36
C ARG A 368 -1.39 -20.79 -9.00
N PRO A 369 -1.13 -19.89 -8.03
CA PRO A 369 -2.06 -18.81 -7.73
C PRO A 369 -2.39 -17.99 -8.97
N PHE A 370 -3.68 -17.78 -9.22
CA PHE A 370 -4.16 -17.11 -10.43
C PHE A 370 -5.46 -16.36 -10.15
N LEU A 371 -5.46 -15.05 -10.40
CA LEU A 371 -6.65 -14.19 -10.27
C LEU A 371 -7.61 -14.43 -11.43
N ARG A 372 -8.81 -14.95 -11.14
CA ARG A 372 -9.87 -15.19 -12.14
C ARG A 372 -10.65 -13.91 -12.42
N GLU A 373 -11.19 -13.34 -11.36
CA GLU A 373 -12.09 -12.19 -11.42
C GLU A 373 -11.82 -11.24 -10.24
N LEU A 374 -12.04 -9.97 -10.49
CA LEU A 374 -12.06 -8.95 -9.44
C LEU A 374 -13.39 -8.21 -9.45
N TYR A 375 -13.94 -8.02 -8.29
CA TYR A 375 -15.12 -7.19 -8.07
C TYR A 375 -14.75 -5.98 -7.21
N HIS A 376 -15.25 -4.82 -7.60
CA HIS A 376 -15.15 -3.59 -6.84
C HIS A 376 -16.53 -2.97 -6.69
N LYS A 377 -16.97 -2.73 -5.45
CA LYS A 377 -18.31 -2.21 -5.14
C LYS A 377 -19.43 -3.05 -5.79
N GLY A 378 -19.28 -4.37 -5.75
CA GLY A 378 -20.22 -5.32 -6.33
C GLY A 378 -20.24 -5.38 -7.86
N LYS A 379 -19.36 -4.67 -8.55
CA LYS A 379 -19.24 -4.72 -10.02
C LYS A 379 -17.99 -5.49 -10.41
N LYS A 380 -18.11 -6.41 -11.37
CA LYS A 380 -16.96 -7.07 -11.96
C LYS A 380 -16.16 -6.04 -12.77
N VAL A 381 -14.91 -5.80 -12.36
CA VAL A 381 -13.99 -4.83 -12.99
C VAL A 381 -12.83 -5.50 -13.71
N TYR A 382 -12.62 -6.79 -13.44
CA TYR A 382 -11.63 -7.61 -14.14
C TYR A 382 -12.14 -9.05 -14.28
N CYS A 383 -11.83 -9.65 -15.42
CA CYS A 383 -12.01 -11.08 -15.69
C CYS A 383 -10.83 -11.54 -16.56
N SER A 384 -10.18 -12.59 -16.13
CA SER A 384 -9.12 -13.21 -16.94
C SER A 384 -9.68 -13.80 -18.23
N SER A 385 -8.88 -13.75 -19.27
CA SER A 385 -9.18 -14.37 -20.58
C SER A 385 -8.81 -15.85 -20.67
N GLN A 386 -8.38 -16.48 -19.55
CA GLN A 386 -8.01 -17.90 -19.52
C GLN A 386 -9.17 -18.79 -19.14
#